data_e4320a1eb7f9ec1e5b6be724597a2274
#
_entry.id   e4320a1eb7f9ec1e5b6be724597a2274
#
_cell.length_a   1.000
_cell.length_b   1.000
_cell.length_c   1.000
_cell.angle_alpha   90.00
_cell.angle_beta   90.00
_cell.angle_gamma   90.00
#
_symmetry.space_group_name_H-M   'P 1'
#
loop_
_entity.id
_entity.type
_entity.pdbx_description
1 polymer ?
#
loop_
_entity_poly.entity_id
_entity_poly.type
_entity_poly.pdbx_seq_one_letter_code
_entity_poly.pdbx_strand_id
1 'polypeptide(L)'
;LVWYYPNLTKKSIEGAEHTNGNTLIIGPPGKGKSVLVKYIFLWLMFLGQKILYIDPKNETQKFFLKALEKFGHIPEFVAMYERINFISLSSDESCRGMLDPLLFLPKEEAIQTAKNVLGMLGEVDTNRETASHKKTVIQDAIDVVYTMPGKHSLSQVIEEIRKSDKELAKLILGHSVGLGKILIGNEHSTPIRFDSQINVLGTQGIRIPTQKEIDSGRLNSEQLAGMAIMEVIMKFTYIFSTNKEEDAAIIYDEAKGYEDTAQGSYLIDDSLRKGRANNTDIYLVVQAFKDYDQEDKKELISYKFAFRPKQKEAREKLLSFFDMEVNSANLEMMEQLQTGTCLFQDHLGRNQPIAIDVL
;
A
#
# COMPACT_ATOMS: atom_id res chain seq x y z
N LEU A 1 29.80 2.69 -12.23
CA LEU A 1 29.05 2.43 -10.99
C LEU A 1 28.07 3.58 -10.81
N VAL A 2 26.78 3.29 -10.90
CA VAL A 2 25.72 4.25 -10.58
C VAL A 2 25.29 3.98 -9.15
N TRP A 3 25.38 4.99 -8.30
CA TRP A 3 24.91 4.89 -6.93
C TRP A 3 23.50 5.45 -6.87
N TYR A 4 22.53 4.61 -6.51
CA TYR A 4 21.21 5.04 -6.12
C TYR A 4 21.24 5.43 -4.63
N TYR A 5 21.04 6.71 -4.37
CA TYR A 5 21.09 7.24 -3.02
C TYR A 5 19.80 8.03 -2.75
N PRO A 6 18.72 7.37 -2.30
CA PRO A 6 17.44 8.04 -2.07
C PRO A 6 17.56 9.19 -1.06
N ASN A 7 18.51 9.12 -0.14
CA ASN A 7 18.72 10.17 0.87
C ASN A 7 19.25 11.49 0.30
N LEU A 8 19.82 11.53 -0.91
CA LEU A 8 20.30 12.78 -1.51
C LEU A 8 19.19 13.79 -1.81
N THR A 9 17.94 13.35 -1.80
CA THR A 9 16.77 14.19 -2.03
C THR A 9 16.08 14.63 -0.75
N LYS A 10 16.54 14.19 0.43
CA LYS A 10 15.91 14.49 1.70
C LYS A 10 16.35 15.83 2.25
N LYS A 11 15.39 16.61 2.74
CA LYS A 11 15.64 17.93 3.36
C LYS A 11 16.52 17.88 4.60
N SER A 12 16.59 16.71 5.26
CA SER A 12 17.41 16.51 6.46
C SER A 12 18.91 16.44 6.19
N ILE A 13 19.32 16.32 4.92
CA ILE A 13 20.73 16.24 4.53
C ILE A 13 21.19 17.60 3.98
N GLU A 14 22.21 18.17 4.60
CA GLU A 14 22.79 19.43 4.14
C GLU A 14 23.34 19.27 2.71
N GLY A 15 22.93 20.17 1.81
CA GLY A 15 23.28 20.12 0.39
C GLY A 15 22.44 19.16 -0.47
N ALA A 16 21.41 18.49 0.11
CA ALA A 16 20.48 17.70 -0.68
C ALA A 16 19.59 18.59 -1.56
N GLU A 17 19.35 18.17 -2.79
CA GLU A 17 18.35 18.81 -3.64
C GLU A 17 16.95 18.58 -3.07
N HIS A 18 16.13 19.64 -3.05
CA HIS A 18 14.78 19.61 -2.47
C HIS A 18 13.77 18.94 -3.41
N THR A 19 14.07 17.74 -3.89
CA THR A 19 13.13 16.88 -4.63
C THR A 19 12.53 15.83 -3.71
N ASN A 20 11.58 15.04 -4.21
CA ASN A 20 11.06 13.87 -3.50
C ASN A 20 11.91 12.63 -3.82
N GLY A 21 11.85 11.60 -2.97
CA GLY A 21 12.51 10.31 -3.21
C GLY A 21 11.61 9.27 -3.87
N ASN A 22 10.46 9.67 -4.40
CA ASN A 22 9.50 8.75 -4.99
C ASN A 22 10.12 7.98 -6.16
N THR A 23 9.93 6.67 -6.13
CA THR A 23 10.58 5.73 -7.03
C THR A 23 9.55 4.85 -7.72
N LEU A 24 9.64 4.72 -9.04
CA LEU A 24 8.81 3.82 -9.84
C LEU A 24 9.64 2.68 -10.42
N ILE A 25 9.23 1.44 -10.18
CA ILE A 25 9.89 0.22 -10.64
C ILE A 25 8.94 -0.52 -11.59
N ILE A 26 9.28 -0.53 -12.87
CA ILE A 26 8.41 -1.02 -13.94
C ILE A 26 9.00 -2.27 -14.61
N GLY A 27 8.16 -3.22 -14.97
CA GLY A 27 8.56 -4.29 -15.88
C GLY A 27 7.77 -5.59 -15.72
N PRO A 28 7.89 -6.48 -16.69
CA PRO A 28 7.19 -7.76 -16.67
C PRO A 28 7.68 -8.69 -15.55
N PRO A 29 6.90 -9.72 -15.18
CA PRO A 29 7.32 -10.74 -14.22
C PRO A 29 8.62 -11.44 -14.65
N GLY A 30 9.43 -11.85 -13.65
CA GLY A 30 10.64 -12.65 -13.87
C GLY A 30 11.85 -11.88 -14.43
N LYS A 31 11.85 -10.55 -14.44
CA LYS A 31 12.95 -9.74 -14.96
C LYS A 31 13.88 -9.15 -13.88
N GLY A 32 13.59 -9.36 -12.61
CA GLY A 32 14.45 -8.91 -11.51
C GLY A 32 13.84 -7.81 -10.63
N LYS A 33 12.61 -7.35 -10.88
CA LYS A 33 11.95 -6.32 -10.05
C LYS A 33 11.98 -6.65 -8.56
N SER A 34 11.48 -7.84 -8.19
CA SER A 34 11.41 -8.24 -6.77
C SER A 34 12.78 -8.35 -6.11
N VAL A 35 13.83 -8.62 -6.89
CA VAL A 35 15.22 -8.60 -6.41
C VAL A 35 15.65 -7.18 -6.09
N LEU A 36 15.42 -6.24 -7.02
CA LEU A 36 15.72 -4.82 -6.82
C LEU A 36 14.96 -4.25 -5.61
N VAL A 37 13.65 -4.56 -5.50
CA VAL A 37 12.81 -4.10 -4.38
C VAL A 37 13.34 -4.60 -3.03
N LYS A 38 13.72 -5.88 -2.94
CA LYS A 38 14.31 -6.45 -1.72
C LYS A 38 15.66 -5.83 -1.40
N TYR A 39 16.46 -5.53 -2.42
CA TYR A 39 17.72 -4.83 -2.25
C TYR A 39 17.51 -3.40 -1.72
N ILE A 40 16.57 -2.65 -2.30
CA ILE A 40 16.17 -1.33 -1.80
C ILE A 40 15.66 -1.42 -0.36
N PHE A 41 14.78 -2.38 -0.07
CA PHE A 41 14.25 -2.61 1.27
C PHE A 41 15.35 -2.84 2.31
N LEU A 42 16.34 -3.69 2.00
CA LEU A 42 17.49 -3.90 2.88
C LEU A 42 18.31 -2.62 3.10
N TRP A 43 18.56 -1.85 2.05
CA TRP A 43 19.25 -0.56 2.17
C TRP A 43 18.51 0.43 3.04
N LEU A 44 17.19 0.55 2.88
CA LEU A 44 16.36 1.41 3.72
C LEU A 44 16.41 1.00 5.20
N MET A 45 16.46 -0.33 5.46
CA MET A 45 16.68 -0.86 6.82
C MET A 45 18.04 -0.42 7.39
N PHE A 46 19.13 -0.55 6.61
CA PHE A 46 20.47 -0.12 7.04
C PHE A 46 20.56 1.39 7.29
N LEU A 47 19.84 2.19 6.49
CA LEU A 47 19.75 3.63 6.69
C LEU A 47 18.89 4.05 7.89
N GLY A 48 18.29 3.10 8.59
CA GLY A 48 17.49 3.36 9.78
C GLY A 48 16.12 3.98 9.51
N GLN A 49 15.62 3.93 8.27
CA GLN A 49 14.32 4.48 7.93
C GLN A 49 13.17 3.67 8.55
N LYS A 50 12.07 4.35 8.83
CA LYS A 50 10.81 3.70 9.20
C LYS A 50 10.15 3.18 7.94
N ILE A 51 9.87 1.87 7.88
CA ILE A 51 9.43 1.21 6.65
C ILE A 51 8.06 0.59 6.83
N LEU A 52 7.17 0.83 5.85
CA LEU A 52 5.96 0.07 5.62
C LEU A 52 6.04 -0.60 4.25
N TYR A 53 6.15 -1.92 4.24
CA TYR A 53 6.16 -2.72 3.03
C TYR A 53 4.80 -3.41 2.89
N ILE A 54 4.07 -3.14 1.83
CA ILE A 54 2.78 -3.77 1.54
C ILE A 54 3.01 -4.88 0.51
N ASP A 55 2.83 -6.13 0.93
CA ASP A 55 3.16 -7.35 0.20
C ASP A 55 1.91 -8.19 -0.10
N PRO A 56 1.28 -8.03 -1.28
CA PRO A 56 0.06 -8.75 -1.62
C PRO A 56 0.26 -10.25 -1.82
N LYS A 57 1.51 -10.72 -1.94
CA LYS A 57 1.84 -12.14 -2.16
C LYS A 57 2.38 -12.85 -0.93
N ASN A 58 2.68 -12.13 0.16
CA ASN A 58 3.39 -12.66 1.33
C ASN A 58 4.73 -13.35 0.96
N GLU A 59 5.40 -12.88 -0.09
CA GLU A 59 6.68 -13.44 -0.54
C GLU A 59 7.84 -12.96 0.33
N THR A 60 7.75 -11.76 0.91
CA THR A 60 8.81 -11.17 1.71
C THR A 60 9.04 -11.96 2.99
N GLN A 61 8.00 -12.30 3.73
CA GLN A 61 8.11 -13.13 4.92
C GLN A 61 8.71 -14.50 4.59
N LYS A 62 8.24 -15.16 3.52
CA LYS A 62 8.76 -16.45 3.06
C LYS A 62 10.24 -16.38 2.68
N PHE A 63 10.65 -15.27 2.06
CA PHE A 63 12.05 -15.03 1.73
C PHE A 63 12.92 -14.95 2.97
N PHE A 64 12.52 -14.17 3.97
CA PHE A 64 13.28 -14.04 5.22
C PHE A 64 13.30 -15.32 6.05
N LEU A 65 12.22 -16.11 6.07
CA LEU A 65 12.21 -17.42 6.73
C LEU A 65 13.21 -18.38 6.09
N LYS A 66 13.27 -18.47 4.76
CA LYS A 66 14.28 -19.28 4.06
C LYS A 66 15.71 -18.77 4.29
N ALA A 67 15.88 -17.45 4.35
CA ALA A 67 17.17 -16.86 4.66
C ALA A 67 17.59 -17.18 6.11
N LEU A 68 16.64 -17.21 7.05
CA LEU A 68 16.88 -17.56 8.45
C LEU A 68 17.33 -19.06 8.58
N GLU A 69 16.75 -19.96 7.80
CA GLU A 69 17.21 -21.36 7.75
C GLU A 69 18.69 -21.48 7.35
N LYS A 70 19.14 -20.59 6.44
CA LYS A 70 20.51 -20.60 5.93
C LYS A 70 21.50 -19.80 6.77
N PHE A 71 21.06 -18.64 7.27
CA PHE A 71 21.91 -17.65 7.94
C PHE A 71 21.59 -17.45 9.41
N GLY A 72 20.70 -18.26 10.01
CA GLY A 72 20.31 -18.16 11.41
C GLY A 72 21.45 -18.46 12.42
N HIS A 73 22.60 -18.92 11.94
CA HIS A 73 23.82 -19.05 12.74
C HIS A 73 24.61 -17.74 12.86
N ILE A 74 24.20 -16.68 12.12
CA ILE A 74 24.84 -15.36 12.15
C ILE A 74 24.00 -14.46 13.07
N PRO A 75 24.53 -14.05 14.27
CA PRO A 75 23.77 -13.27 15.25
C PRO A 75 23.25 -11.95 14.70
N GLU A 76 24.02 -11.27 13.85
CA GLU A 76 23.66 -9.99 13.25
C GLU A 76 22.47 -10.14 12.28
N PHE A 77 22.40 -11.26 11.56
CA PHE A 77 21.27 -11.56 10.69
C PHE A 77 19.99 -11.82 11.49
N VAL A 78 20.10 -12.59 12.58
CA VAL A 78 18.98 -12.85 13.49
C VAL A 78 18.48 -11.54 14.11
N ALA A 79 19.38 -10.71 14.63
CA ALA A 79 19.03 -9.41 15.19
C ALA A 79 18.36 -8.47 14.17
N MET A 80 18.77 -8.53 12.90
CA MET A 80 18.11 -7.80 11.81
C MET A 80 16.70 -8.34 11.57
N TYR A 81 16.54 -9.66 11.48
CA TYR A 81 15.25 -10.31 11.27
C TYR A 81 14.24 -9.98 12.38
N GLU A 82 14.65 -10.02 13.63
CA GLU A 82 13.82 -9.74 14.80
C GLU A 82 13.29 -8.29 14.84
N ARG A 83 13.90 -7.38 14.10
CA ARG A 83 13.42 -5.98 13.95
C ARG A 83 12.26 -5.85 12.97
N ILE A 84 11.96 -6.90 12.20
CA ILE A 84 10.90 -6.87 11.19
C ILE A 84 9.61 -7.37 11.83
N ASN A 85 8.61 -6.50 11.87
CA ASN A 85 7.25 -6.86 12.26
C ASN A 85 6.49 -7.38 11.04
N PHE A 86 6.34 -8.71 10.94
CA PHE A 86 5.54 -9.34 9.89
C PHE A 86 4.10 -9.45 10.32
N ILE A 87 3.21 -8.82 9.58
CA ILE A 87 1.78 -8.78 9.82
C ILE A 87 1.09 -9.51 8.68
N SER A 88 0.41 -10.62 8.97
CA SER A 88 -0.36 -11.37 7.98
C SER A 88 -1.85 -11.26 8.32
N LEU A 89 -2.63 -10.79 7.37
CA LEU A 89 -4.07 -10.73 7.50
C LEU A 89 -4.67 -12.09 7.12
N SER A 90 -5.45 -12.68 8.01
CA SER A 90 -6.11 -13.97 7.78
C SER A 90 -7.54 -13.96 8.32
N SER A 91 -8.33 -14.95 7.90
CA SER A 91 -9.68 -15.19 8.43
C SER A 91 -9.71 -15.91 9.78
N ASP A 92 -8.54 -16.15 10.38
CA ASP A 92 -8.43 -16.79 11.70
C ASP A 92 -9.07 -15.92 12.78
N GLU A 93 -9.60 -16.55 13.80
CA GLU A 93 -10.27 -15.83 14.89
C GLU A 93 -9.31 -14.93 15.69
N SER A 94 -8.03 -15.25 15.72
CA SER A 94 -6.98 -14.41 16.32
C SER A 94 -6.80 -13.06 15.61
N CYS A 95 -7.19 -12.96 14.33
CA CYS A 95 -7.13 -11.71 13.55
C CYS A 95 -8.45 -10.91 13.60
N ARG A 96 -9.48 -11.39 14.35
CA ARG A 96 -10.77 -10.68 14.45
C ARG A 96 -10.59 -9.27 15.02
N GLY A 97 -11.07 -8.27 14.26
CA GLY A 97 -10.99 -6.86 14.63
C GLY A 97 -9.60 -6.26 14.58
N MET A 98 -8.61 -6.96 14.01
CA MET A 98 -7.25 -6.45 13.85
C MET A 98 -7.21 -5.11 13.09
N LEU A 99 -8.11 -4.93 12.12
CA LEU A 99 -8.28 -3.71 11.34
C LEU A 99 -9.54 -2.91 11.71
N ASP A 100 -10.07 -3.08 12.92
CA ASP A 100 -11.16 -2.21 13.37
C ASP A 100 -10.64 -0.78 13.58
N PRO A 101 -11.11 0.19 12.76
CA PRO A 101 -10.56 1.54 12.77
C PRO A 101 -10.72 2.25 14.12
N LEU A 102 -11.76 1.91 14.89
CA LEU A 102 -12.02 2.53 16.21
C LEU A 102 -11.04 2.08 17.28
N LEU A 103 -10.29 0.97 17.05
CA LEU A 103 -9.34 0.45 18.02
C LEU A 103 -7.93 1.02 17.90
N PHE A 104 -7.55 1.57 16.72
CA PHE A 104 -6.15 1.98 16.51
C PHE A 104 -5.94 3.30 15.77
N LEU A 105 -6.93 3.81 15.03
CA LEU A 105 -6.79 5.11 14.37
C LEU A 105 -7.06 6.27 15.33
N PRO A 106 -6.49 7.45 15.08
CA PRO A 106 -6.87 8.67 15.79
C PRO A 106 -8.38 8.95 15.64
N LYS A 107 -9.01 9.54 16.63
CA LYS A 107 -10.47 9.67 16.74
C LYS A 107 -11.17 10.18 15.48
N GLU A 108 -10.71 11.28 14.91
CA GLU A 108 -11.34 11.89 13.72
C GLU A 108 -11.24 10.95 12.51
N GLU A 109 -10.05 10.36 12.31
CA GLU A 109 -9.77 9.42 11.24
C GLU A 109 -10.54 8.10 11.44
N ALA A 110 -10.65 7.65 12.68
CA ALA A 110 -11.38 6.45 13.04
C ALA A 110 -12.88 6.59 12.71
N ILE A 111 -13.49 7.72 13.09
CA ILE A 111 -14.91 8.02 12.80
C ILE A 111 -15.16 8.00 11.29
N GLN A 112 -14.34 8.71 10.52
CA GLN A 112 -14.52 8.79 9.07
C GLN A 112 -14.33 7.43 8.40
N THR A 113 -13.30 6.69 8.80
CA THR A 113 -13.03 5.36 8.26
C THR A 113 -14.13 4.36 8.64
N ALA A 114 -14.63 4.42 9.88
CA ALA A 114 -15.76 3.59 10.31
C ALA A 114 -17.02 3.84 9.48
N LYS A 115 -17.36 5.10 9.18
CA LYS A 115 -18.49 5.45 8.28
C LYS A 115 -18.31 4.83 6.90
N ASN A 116 -17.12 4.93 6.32
CA ASN A 116 -16.83 4.40 5.00
C ASN A 116 -16.93 2.86 5.02
N VAL A 117 -16.29 2.21 5.98
CA VAL A 117 -16.33 0.73 6.16
C VAL A 117 -17.76 0.22 6.34
N LEU A 118 -18.52 0.80 7.27
CA LEU A 118 -19.91 0.40 7.54
C LEU A 118 -20.82 0.75 6.35
N GLY A 119 -20.55 1.86 5.65
CA GLY A 119 -21.25 2.22 4.43
C GLY A 119 -21.06 1.21 3.30
N MET A 120 -19.82 0.75 3.08
CA MET A 120 -19.51 -0.29 2.10
C MET A 120 -20.18 -1.62 2.46
N LEU A 121 -20.01 -2.11 3.70
CA LEU A 121 -20.57 -3.37 4.17
C LEU A 121 -22.12 -3.31 4.29
N GLY A 122 -22.69 -2.14 4.48
CA GLY A 122 -24.15 -1.90 4.51
C GLY A 122 -24.77 -1.61 3.15
N GLU A 123 -23.96 -1.64 2.07
CA GLU A 123 -24.39 -1.30 0.70
C GLU A 123 -25.20 0.02 0.65
N VAL A 124 -24.70 1.04 1.36
CA VAL A 124 -25.45 2.28 1.59
C VAL A 124 -25.68 3.06 0.30
N ASP A 125 -24.70 3.06 -0.60
CA ASP A 125 -24.77 3.84 -1.85
C ASP A 125 -25.44 3.12 -3.02
N THR A 126 -25.89 1.87 -2.84
CA THR A 126 -26.55 1.09 -3.88
C THR A 126 -27.99 1.53 -4.12
N ASN A 127 -28.64 2.12 -3.13
CA ASN A 127 -30.01 2.65 -3.22
C ASN A 127 -30.09 4.09 -2.70
N ARG A 128 -30.26 5.05 -3.61
CA ARG A 128 -30.29 6.49 -3.29
C ARG A 128 -31.43 6.91 -2.37
N GLU A 129 -32.58 6.23 -2.41
CA GLU A 129 -33.74 6.57 -1.58
C GLU A 129 -33.49 6.26 -0.10
N THR A 130 -32.79 5.18 0.20
CA THR A 130 -32.49 4.77 1.57
C THR A 130 -31.10 5.21 2.04
N ALA A 131 -30.21 5.68 1.16
CA ALA A 131 -28.84 6.01 1.46
C ALA A 131 -28.71 7.07 2.56
N SER A 132 -29.52 8.15 2.49
CA SER A 132 -29.50 9.23 3.50
C SER A 132 -29.87 8.72 4.88
N HIS A 133 -30.93 7.93 4.99
CA HIS A 133 -31.36 7.33 6.25
C HIS A 133 -30.28 6.42 6.83
N LYS A 134 -29.76 5.48 6.04
CA LYS A 134 -28.70 4.57 6.48
C LYS A 134 -27.44 5.30 6.95
N LYS A 135 -27.02 6.36 6.23
CA LYS A 135 -25.89 7.21 6.64
C LYS A 135 -26.13 7.88 7.98
N THR A 136 -27.32 8.38 8.21
CA THR A 136 -27.71 8.97 9.51
C THR A 136 -27.67 7.93 10.63
N VAL A 137 -28.27 6.74 10.41
CA VAL A 137 -28.25 5.65 11.40
C VAL A 137 -26.81 5.24 11.77
N ILE A 138 -25.92 5.13 10.79
CA ILE A 138 -24.49 4.80 11.05
C ILE A 138 -23.82 5.93 11.84
N GLN A 139 -24.06 7.20 11.48
CA GLN A 139 -23.49 8.35 12.18
C GLN A 139 -23.94 8.38 13.64
N ASP A 140 -25.27 8.32 13.88
CA ASP A 140 -25.86 8.37 15.22
C ASP A 140 -25.31 7.22 16.10
N ALA A 141 -25.18 6.03 15.54
CA ALA A 141 -24.63 4.88 16.25
C ALA A 141 -23.16 5.09 16.65
N ILE A 142 -22.34 5.65 15.77
CA ILE A 142 -20.94 5.99 16.08
C ILE A 142 -20.90 7.05 17.20
N ASP A 143 -21.71 8.08 17.09
CA ASP A 143 -21.77 9.17 18.10
C ASP A 143 -22.17 8.63 19.46
N VAL A 144 -23.16 7.73 19.53
CA VAL A 144 -23.57 7.08 20.79
C VAL A 144 -22.42 6.26 21.37
N VAL A 145 -21.72 5.45 20.55
CA VAL A 145 -20.58 4.63 21.03
C VAL A 145 -19.47 5.51 21.62
N TYR A 146 -19.20 6.67 21.02
CA TYR A 146 -18.19 7.61 21.57
C TYR A 146 -18.60 8.30 22.87
N THR A 147 -19.86 8.19 23.30
CA THR A 147 -20.28 8.61 24.66
C THR A 147 -20.07 7.55 25.72
N MET A 148 -19.82 6.30 25.33
CA MET A 148 -19.59 5.17 26.23
C MET A 148 -18.18 5.22 26.82
N PRO A 149 -17.96 4.77 28.07
CA PRO A 149 -16.62 4.67 28.61
C PRO A 149 -15.85 3.50 28.02
N GLY A 150 -14.52 3.60 27.93
CA GLY A 150 -13.62 2.52 27.54
C GLY A 150 -13.22 2.53 26.07
N LYS A 151 -12.84 1.36 25.56
CA LYS A 151 -12.45 1.19 24.15
C LYS A 151 -13.69 1.13 23.27
N HIS A 152 -13.61 1.75 22.10
CA HIS A 152 -14.66 1.74 21.10
C HIS A 152 -14.35 0.74 19.99
N SER A 153 -15.38 0.07 19.44
CA SER A 153 -15.23 -0.91 18.37
C SER A 153 -16.43 -0.92 17.42
N LEU A 154 -16.23 -1.40 16.20
CA LEU A 154 -17.31 -1.55 15.22
C LEU A 154 -18.39 -2.52 15.68
N SER A 155 -18.08 -3.52 16.51
CA SER A 155 -19.08 -4.39 17.09
C SER A 155 -20.11 -3.62 17.94
N GLN A 156 -19.65 -2.69 18.77
CA GLN A 156 -20.54 -1.80 19.55
C GLN A 156 -21.40 -0.92 18.65
N VAL A 157 -20.80 -0.35 17.60
CA VAL A 157 -21.55 0.46 16.62
C VAL A 157 -22.64 -0.36 15.92
N ILE A 158 -22.35 -1.59 15.53
CA ILE A 158 -23.34 -2.49 14.91
C ILE A 158 -24.48 -2.84 15.86
N GLU A 159 -24.21 -3.01 17.16
CA GLU A 159 -25.26 -3.21 18.15
C GLU A 159 -26.16 -1.97 18.31
N GLU A 160 -25.59 -0.76 18.24
CA GLU A 160 -26.40 0.46 18.24
C GLU A 160 -27.24 0.59 16.95
N ILE A 161 -26.64 0.32 15.78
CA ILE A 161 -27.37 0.27 14.50
C ILE A 161 -28.55 -0.73 14.60
N ARG A 162 -28.35 -1.90 15.21
CA ARG A 162 -29.40 -2.93 15.36
C ARG A 162 -30.63 -2.46 16.12
N LYS A 163 -30.49 -1.48 17.02
CA LYS A 163 -31.63 -0.92 17.76
C LYS A 163 -32.50 -0.07 16.86
N SER A 164 -31.93 0.62 15.88
CA SER A 164 -32.61 1.55 14.98
C SER A 164 -32.96 0.92 13.62
N ASP A 165 -32.05 0.10 13.07
CA ASP A 165 -32.21 -0.58 11.77
C ASP A 165 -31.61 -2.00 11.81
N LYS A 166 -32.50 -2.98 12.10
CA LYS A 166 -32.09 -4.39 12.19
C LYS A 166 -31.62 -4.97 10.89
N GLU A 167 -32.19 -4.52 9.77
CA GLU A 167 -31.82 -5.03 8.43
C GLU A 167 -30.45 -4.52 8.02
N LEU A 168 -30.13 -3.27 8.27
CA LEU A 168 -28.80 -2.72 8.03
C LEU A 168 -27.71 -3.46 8.85
N ALA A 169 -27.97 -3.67 10.15
CA ALA A 169 -27.04 -4.42 11.01
C ALA A 169 -26.82 -5.85 10.52
N LYS A 170 -27.89 -6.53 10.08
CA LYS A 170 -27.82 -7.90 9.52
C LYS A 170 -27.02 -7.92 8.22
N LEU A 171 -27.20 -6.92 7.36
CA LEU A 171 -26.47 -6.81 6.09
C LEU A 171 -24.98 -6.62 6.34
N ILE A 172 -24.59 -5.68 7.20
CA ILE A 172 -23.20 -5.43 7.58
C ILE A 172 -22.54 -6.71 8.10
N LEU A 173 -23.20 -7.43 9.02
CA LEU A 173 -22.68 -8.68 9.57
C LEU A 173 -22.62 -9.80 8.52
N GLY A 174 -23.55 -9.81 7.56
CA GLY A 174 -23.53 -10.75 6.44
C GLY A 174 -22.32 -10.62 5.52
N HIS A 175 -21.82 -9.40 5.35
CA HIS A 175 -20.62 -9.11 4.57
C HIS A 175 -19.33 -9.17 5.40
N SER A 176 -19.42 -9.26 6.73
CA SER A 176 -18.28 -9.36 7.65
C SER A 176 -17.87 -10.80 7.94
N VAL A 177 -18.00 -11.71 6.95
CA VAL A 177 -17.60 -13.12 7.05
C VAL A 177 -16.23 -13.33 6.40
N GLY A 178 -15.63 -14.49 6.63
CA GLY A 178 -14.32 -14.80 6.07
C GLY A 178 -13.28 -13.76 6.50
N LEU A 179 -12.58 -13.15 5.53
CA LEU A 179 -11.64 -12.05 5.79
C LEU A 179 -12.30 -10.81 6.37
N GLY A 180 -13.58 -10.56 6.11
CA GLY A 180 -14.31 -9.42 6.68
C GLY A 180 -14.34 -9.38 8.22
N LYS A 181 -14.08 -10.50 8.89
CA LYS A 181 -13.97 -10.57 10.35
C LYS A 181 -12.88 -9.67 10.92
N ILE A 182 -11.82 -9.40 10.15
CA ILE A 182 -10.71 -8.56 10.61
C ILE A 182 -11.10 -7.08 10.82
N LEU A 183 -12.22 -6.65 10.21
CA LEU A 183 -12.76 -5.29 10.36
C LEU A 183 -13.58 -5.11 11.64
N ILE A 184 -14.27 -6.17 12.11
CA ILE A 184 -15.23 -6.07 13.19
C ILE A 184 -14.62 -6.57 14.49
N GLY A 185 -14.05 -5.62 15.23
CA GLY A 185 -13.45 -5.86 16.54
C GLY A 185 -14.45 -5.74 17.68
N ASN A 186 -14.00 -6.15 18.86
CA ASN A 186 -14.65 -5.93 20.15
C ASN A 186 -13.62 -5.44 21.18
N GLU A 187 -14.01 -5.22 22.43
CA GLU A 187 -13.14 -4.73 23.48
C GLU A 187 -11.91 -5.62 23.81
N HIS A 188 -11.97 -6.91 23.40
CA HIS A 188 -10.89 -7.88 23.59
C HIS A 188 -10.02 -8.06 22.34
N SER A 189 -10.40 -7.46 21.22
CA SER A 189 -9.62 -7.56 19.99
C SER A 189 -8.27 -6.85 20.13
N THR A 190 -7.25 -7.47 19.56
CA THR A 190 -5.91 -6.89 19.48
C THR A 190 -5.75 -6.20 18.12
N PRO A 191 -5.73 -4.86 18.10
CA PRO A 191 -5.56 -4.14 16.85
C PRO A 191 -4.16 -4.32 16.28
N ILE A 192 -4.05 -4.09 14.98
CA ILE A 192 -2.76 -4.05 14.29
C ILE A 192 -1.84 -3.02 14.93
N ARG A 193 -0.54 -3.33 15.01
CA ARG A 193 0.49 -2.44 15.52
C ARG A 193 1.57 -2.21 14.48
N PHE A 194 1.98 -0.97 14.34
CA PHE A 194 3.03 -0.51 13.42
C PHE A 194 4.08 0.33 14.17
N ASP A 195 4.30 0.00 15.43
CA ASP A 195 5.25 0.62 16.32
C ASP A 195 6.70 0.14 16.10
N SER A 196 6.88 -0.91 15.33
CA SER A 196 8.20 -1.33 14.87
C SER A 196 8.75 -0.40 13.79
N GLN A 197 10.08 -0.27 13.74
CA GLN A 197 10.75 0.50 12.68
C GLN A 197 10.44 -0.09 11.29
N ILE A 198 10.35 -1.41 11.19
CA ILE A 198 10.14 -2.11 9.93
C ILE A 198 8.87 -2.94 10.03
N ASN A 199 7.89 -2.62 9.20
CA ASN A 199 6.61 -3.31 9.16
C ASN A 199 6.36 -3.86 7.75
N VAL A 200 6.06 -5.15 7.67
CA VAL A 200 5.70 -5.84 6.43
C VAL A 200 4.28 -6.33 6.56
N LEU A 201 3.37 -5.73 5.81
CA LEU A 201 1.95 -6.05 5.81
C LEU A 201 1.62 -6.98 4.64
N GLY A 202 1.36 -8.23 4.93
CA GLY A 202 0.88 -9.21 3.98
C GLY A 202 -0.61 -9.06 3.73
N THR A 203 -1.00 -8.81 2.48
CA THR A 203 -2.41 -8.61 2.08
C THR A 203 -2.91 -9.74 1.17
N GLN A 204 -2.27 -10.91 1.24
CA GLN A 204 -2.66 -12.07 0.45
C GLN A 204 -4.10 -12.50 0.77
N GLY A 205 -4.88 -12.76 -0.28
CA GLY A 205 -6.28 -13.23 -0.15
C GLY A 205 -7.31 -12.11 -0.05
N ILE A 206 -6.90 -10.84 0.01
CA ILE A 206 -7.83 -9.73 -0.10
C ILE A 206 -8.29 -9.63 -1.57
N ARG A 207 -9.58 -9.80 -1.80
CA ARG A 207 -10.17 -9.67 -3.13
C ARG A 207 -10.64 -8.26 -3.38
N ILE A 208 -9.84 -7.50 -4.11
CA ILE A 208 -10.20 -6.14 -4.55
C ILE A 208 -10.96 -6.26 -5.88
N PRO A 209 -12.19 -5.72 -5.99
CA PRO A 209 -12.93 -5.75 -7.24
C PRO A 209 -12.30 -4.80 -8.26
N THR A 210 -12.33 -5.21 -9.53
CA THR A 210 -11.95 -4.34 -10.64
C THR A 210 -12.98 -3.24 -10.86
N GLN A 211 -12.61 -2.14 -11.53
CA GLN A 211 -13.54 -1.04 -11.83
C GLN A 211 -14.80 -1.54 -12.58
N LYS A 212 -14.67 -2.50 -13.50
CA LYS A 212 -15.80 -3.11 -14.20
C LYS A 212 -16.77 -3.84 -13.26
N GLU A 213 -16.25 -4.52 -12.24
CA GLU A 213 -17.07 -5.19 -11.23
C GLU A 213 -17.81 -4.16 -10.36
N ILE A 214 -17.13 -3.07 -9.98
CA ILE A 214 -17.73 -1.95 -9.24
C ILE A 214 -18.85 -1.30 -10.08
N ASP A 215 -18.58 -0.98 -11.32
CA ASP A 215 -19.55 -0.34 -12.24
C ASP A 215 -20.78 -1.24 -12.53
N SER A 216 -20.62 -2.56 -12.38
CA SER A 216 -21.74 -3.51 -12.52
C SER A 216 -22.77 -3.41 -11.39
N GLY A 217 -22.38 -2.80 -10.25
CA GLY A 217 -23.21 -2.67 -9.06
C GLY A 217 -23.54 -4.02 -8.36
N ARG A 218 -22.84 -5.10 -8.71
CA ARG A 218 -23.06 -6.45 -8.17
C ARG A 218 -21.78 -7.00 -7.56
N LEU A 219 -21.49 -6.54 -6.33
CA LEU A 219 -20.35 -7.04 -5.58
C LEU A 219 -20.79 -8.13 -4.60
N ASN A 220 -19.97 -9.16 -4.45
CA ASN A 220 -20.19 -10.18 -3.43
C ASN A 220 -19.57 -9.78 -2.08
N SER A 221 -19.85 -10.56 -1.02
CA SER A 221 -19.36 -10.26 0.33
C SER A 221 -17.83 -10.15 0.42
N GLU A 222 -17.10 -11.00 -0.30
CA GLU A 222 -15.63 -10.95 -0.30
C GLU A 222 -15.08 -9.68 -0.95
N GLN A 223 -15.74 -9.20 -2.01
CA GLN A 223 -15.36 -7.97 -2.71
C GLN A 223 -15.66 -6.72 -1.86
N LEU A 224 -16.83 -6.69 -1.22
CA LEU A 224 -17.20 -5.60 -0.30
C LEU A 224 -16.25 -5.56 0.92
N ALA A 225 -15.97 -6.71 1.52
CA ALA A 225 -15.01 -6.82 2.60
C ALA A 225 -13.60 -6.40 2.14
N GLY A 226 -13.17 -6.81 0.93
CA GLY A 226 -11.89 -6.42 0.35
C GLY A 226 -11.75 -4.92 0.17
N MET A 227 -12.79 -4.24 -0.35
CA MET A 227 -12.81 -2.76 -0.44
C MET A 227 -12.72 -2.10 0.93
N ALA A 228 -13.51 -2.58 1.90
CA ALA A 228 -13.51 -2.02 3.25
C ALA A 228 -12.17 -2.24 3.98
N ILE A 229 -11.51 -3.39 3.78
CA ILE A 229 -10.15 -3.65 4.28
C ILE A 229 -9.16 -2.67 3.66
N MET A 230 -9.24 -2.46 2.34
CA MET A 230 -8.36 -1.53 1.65
C MET A 230 -8.54 -0.09 2.13
N GLU A 231 -9.77 0.34 2.38
CA GLU A 231 -10.05 1.66 2.97
C GLU A 231 -9.27 1.87 4.27
N VAL A 232 -9.28 0.87 5.17
CA VAL A 232 -8.55 0.94 6.44
C VAL A 232 -7.03 0.94 6.22
N ILE A 233 -6.51 0.05 5.35
CA ILE A 233 -5.08 -0.03 5.05
C ILE A 233 -4.58 1.29 4.46
N MET A 234 -5.30 1.85 3.49
CA MET A 234 -4.90 3.08 2.83
C MET A 234 -4.96 4.27 3.78
N LYS A 235 -5.99 4.35 4.64
CA LYS A 235 -6.07 5.39 5.66
C LYS A 235 -4.91 5.31 6.65
N PHE A 236 -4.58 4.11 7.09
CA PHE A 236 -3.42 3.87 7.92
C PHE A 236 -2.12 4.29 7.21
N THR A 237 -1.94 3.88 5.96
CA THR A 237 -0.76 4.23 5.15
C THR A 237 -0.59 5.74 5.02
N TYR A 238 -1.71 6.44 4.82
CA TYR A 238 -1.72 7.90 4.83
C TYR A 238 -1.21 8.47 6.16
N ILE A 239 -1.74 7.98 7.29
CA ILE A 239 -1.31 8.43 8.63
C ILE A 239 0.18 8.12 8.85
N PHE A 240 0.63 6.93 8.42
CA PHE A 240 2.04 6.55 8.48
C PHE A 240 2.93 7.53 7.71
N SER A 241 2.47 8.02 6.54
CA SER A 241 3.20 8.96 5.70
C SER A 241 3.21 10.39 6.24
N THR A 242 2.35 10.75 7.20
CA THR A 242 2.22 12.14 7.69
C THR A 242 3.09 12.46 8.90
N ASN A 243 3.82 11.50 9.45
CA ASN A 243 4.75 11.75 10.54
C ASN A 243 6.01 12.47 10.02
N LYS A 244 6.11 13.77 10.31
CA LYS A 244 7.20 14.64 9.82
C LYS A 244 8.51 14.51 10.61
N GLU A 245 8.48 13.83 11.73
CA GLU A 245 9.63 13.74 12.66
C GLU A 245 10.60 12.61 12.27
N GLU A 246 10.15 11.66 11.46
CA GLU A 246 10.92 10.48 11.07
C GLU A 246 11.00 10.36 9.54
N ASP A 247 12.17 10.00 9.04
CA ASP A 247 12.32 9.58 7.65
C ASP A 247 11.62 8.23 7.45
N ALA A 248 10.67 8.19 6.53
CA ALA A 248 9.88 7.02 6.26
C ALA A 248 9.94 6.58 4.79
N ALA A 249 9.66 5.31 4.56
CA ALA A 249 9.52 4.73 3.25
C ALA A 249 8.27 3.82 3.20
N ILE A 250 7.49 3.94 2.14
CA ILE A 250 6.36 3.06 1.87
C ILE A 250 6.61 2.34 0.56
N ILE A 251 6.63 1.01 0.60
CA ILE A 251 6.83 0.17 -0.57
C ILE A 251 5.51 -0.52 -0.91
N TYR A 252 4.95 -0.21 -2.07
CA TYR A 252 3.80 -0.91 -2.64
C TYR A 252 4.29 -1.95 -3.64
N ASP A 253 4.38 -3.21 -3.24
CA ASP A 253 4.67 -4.30 -4.17
C ASP A 253 3.37 -4.68 -4.92
N GLU A 254 3.40 -4.62 -6.25
CA GLU A 254 2.21 -4.72 -7.09
C GLU A 254 1.15 -3.62 -6.84
N ALA A 255 1.56 -2.36 -6.91
CA ALA A 255 0.70 -1.18 -6.68
C ALA A 255 -0.61 -1.19 -7.50
N LYS A 256 -0.63 -1.83 -8.67
CA LYS A 256 -1.80 -1.89 -9.55
C LYS A 256 -3.06 -2.42 -8.86
N GLY A 257 -2.95 -3.42 -7.99
CA GLY A 257 -4.11 -3.94 -7.26
C GLY A 257 -4.77 -2.90 -6.36
N TYR A 258 -4.03 -1.90 -5.91
CA TYR A 258 -4.53 -0.79 -5.09
C TYR A 258 -5.06 0.35 -5.96
N GLU A 259 -4.42 0.62 -7.09
CA GLU A 259 -4.81 1.68 -8.04
C GLU A 259 -6.09 1.38 -8.80
N ASP A 260 -6.44 0.11 -8.96
CA ASP A 260 -7.68 -0.30 -9.63
C ASP A 260 -8.96 0.11 -8.85
N THR A 261 -8.83 0.66 -7.63
CA THR A 261 -9.92 1.26 -6.88
C THR A 261 -9.80 2.78 -6.82
N ALA A 262 -10.91 3.50 -6.88
CA ALA A 262 -10.91 4.96 -6.81
C ALA A 262 -10.24 5.50 -5.52
N GLN A 263 -10.50 4.86 -4.39
CA GLN A 263 -9.90 5.23 -3.10
C GLN A 263 -8.40 4.94 -3.08
N GLY A 264 -7.98 3.75 -3.54
CA GLY A 264 -6.57 3.36 -3.58
C GLY A 264 -5.76 4.26 -4.52
N SER A 265 -6.27 4.55 -5.71
CA SER A 265 -5.64 5.48 -6.65
C SER A 265 -5.47 6.87 -6.04
N TYR A 266 -6.55 7.42 -5.46
CA TYR A 266 -6.50 8.74 -4.80
C TYR A 266 -5.45 8.79 -3.68
N LEU A 267 -5.38 7.77 -2.83
CA LEU A 267 -4.47 7.77 -1.69
C LEU A 267 -3.01 7.56 -2.09
N ILE A 268 -2.74 6.77 -3.14
CA ILE A 268 -1.39 6.67 -3.72
C ILE A 268 -0.98 8.02 -4.32
N ASP A 269 -1.84 8.65 -5.10
CA ASP A 269 -1.57 9.97 -5.68
C ASP A 269 -1.35 11.04 -4.61
N ASP A 270 -2.17 11.04 -3.56
CA ASP A 270 -2.02 11.95 -2.41
C ASP A 270 -0.72 11.69 -1.64
N SER A 271 -0.34 10.41 -1.45
CA SER A 271 0.93 10.01 -0.81
C SER A 271 2.13 10.47 -1.64
N LEU A 272 2.09 10.32 -2.97
CA LEU A 272 3.14 10.80 -3.87
C LEU A 272 3.30 12.33 -3.76
N ARG A 273 2.20 13.08 -3.77
CA ARG A 273 2.22 14.56 -3.68
C ARG A 273 2.72 15.04 -2.31
N LYS A 274 2.33 14.36 -1.24
CA LYS A 274 2.65 14.75 0.14
C LYS A 274 3.97 14.17 0.66
N GLY A 275 4.50 13.12 0.03
CA GLY A 275 5.72 12.44 0.47
C GLY A 275 6.87 13.42 0.72
N ARG A 276 7.11 14.33 -0.23
CA ARG A 276 8.14 15.39 -0.09
C ARG A 276 7.95 16.27 1.15
N ALA A 277 6.71 16.66 1.45
CA ALA A 277 6.41 17.53 2.60
C ALA A 277 6.54 16.80 3.94
N ASN A 278 6.44 15.47 3.92
CA ASN A 278 6.35 14.61 5.08
C ASN A 278 7.60 13.72 5.29
N ASN A 279 8.69 13.95 4.58
CA ASN A 279 9.91 13.14 4.61
C ASN A 279 9.66 11.64 4.36
N THR A 280 8.66 11.33 3.52
CA THR A 280 8.28 9.95 3.20
C THR A 280 8.52 9.66 1.73
N ASP A 281 9.32 8.64 1.44
CA ASP A 281 9.58 8.18 0.07
C ASP A 281 8.60 7.07 -0.29
N ILE A 282 8.00 7.16 -1.47
CA ILE A 282 7.05 6.18 -1.98
C ILE A 282 7.72 5.34 -3.08
N TYR A 283 7.70 4.04 -2.90
CA TYR A 283 8.22 3.07 -3.88
C TYR A 283 7.05 2.31 -4.49
N LEU A 284 6.83 2.51 -5.79
CA LEU A 284 5.75 1.86 -6.53
C LEU A 284 6.32 0.79 -7.44
N VAL A 285 5.87 -0.44 -7.30
CA VAL A 285 6.26 -1.56 -8.14
C VAL A 285 5.09 -1.95 -9.03
N VAL A 286 5.26 -1.80 -10.35
CA VAL A 286 4.18 -2.02 -11.32
C VAL A 286 4.63 -2.93 -12.46
N GLN A 287 3.67 -3.59 -13.11
CA GLN A 287 3.94 -4.41 -14.29
C GLN A 287 3.87 -3.61 -15.59
N ALA A 288 3.07 -2.55 -15.60
CA ALA A 288 2.90 -1.62 -16.71
C ALA A 288 2.80 -0.20 -16.18
N PHE A 289 3.18 0.79 -17.01
CA PHE A 289 3.27 2.19 -16.58
C PHE A 289 2.14 3.08 -17.11
N LYS A 290 1.13 2.51 -17.76
CA LYS A 290 0.04 3.26 -18.41
C LYS A 290 -0.62 4.31 -17.51
N ASP A 291 -0.65 4.04 -16.22
CA ASP A 291 -1.32 4.89 -15.23
C ASP A 291 -0.41 6.05 -14.75
N TYR A 292 0.88 6.03 -15.13
CA TYR A 292 1.91 7.01 -14.75
C TYR A 292 2.41 7.87 -15.93
N ASP A 293 1.86 7.66 -17.14
CA ASP A 293 2.24 8.38 -18.36
C ASP A 293 1.61 9.80 -18.44
N GLN A 294 0.82 10.18 -17.45
CA GLN A 294 0.27 11.52 -17.31
C GLN A 294 1.34 12.46 -16.77
N GLU A 295 1.49 13.65 -17.36
CA GLU A 295 2.56 14.59 -16.99
C GLU A 295 2.57 14.93 -15.49
N ASP A 296 1.41 15.12 -14.89
CA ASP A 296 1.27 15.45 -13.47
C ASP A 296 1.74 14.33 -12.53
N LYS A 297 1.62 13.06 -12.93
CA LYS A 297 2.15 11.91 -12.18
C LYS A 297 3.64 11.69 -12.45
N LYS A 298 4.08 11.93 -13.66
CA LYS A 298 5.48 11.80 -14.06
C LYS A 298 6.39 12.72 -13.25
N GLU A 299 5.96 13.95 -13.00
CA GLU A 299 6.70 14.93 -12.20
C GLU A 299 6.80 14.57 -10.71
N LEU A 300 5.91 13.72 -10.21
CA LEU A 300 5.94 13.24 -8.82
C LEU A 300 6.97 12.13 -8.59
N ILE A 301 7.59 11.59 -9.65
CA ILE A 301 8.49 10.44 -9.60
C ILE A 301 9.90 10.91 -9.95
N SER A 302 10.79 10.86 -8.98
CA SER A 302 12.19 11.30 -9.15
C SER A 302 13.11 10.20 -9.65
N TYR A 303 12.85 8.95 -9.29
CA TYR A 303 13.66 7.81 -9.70
C TYR A 303 12.82 6.80 -10.46
N LYS A 304 13.35 6.32 -11.59
CA LYS A 304 12.66 5.36 -12.43
C LYS A 304 13.56 4.18 -12.76
N PHE A 305 13.03 2.96 -12.63
CA PHE A 305 13.68 1.73 -13.04
C PHE A 305 12.78 0.99 -14.01
N ALA A 306 13.23 0.71 -15.22
CA ALA A 306 12.46 -0.01 -16.21
C ALA A 306 13.18 -1.28 -16.68
N PHE A 307 12.58 -2.43 -16.36
CA PHE A 307 13.02 -3.72 -16.89
C PHE A 307 12.41 -3.96 -18.27
N ARG A 308 13.15 -4.66 -19.13
CA ARG A 308 12.80 -4.86 -20.54
C ARG A 308 11.40 -5.42 -20.76
N PRO A 309 10.48 -4.70 -21.42
CA PRO A 309 9.22 -5.25 -21.91
C PRO A 309 9.46 -6.13 -23.14
N LYS A 310 8.54 -7.09 -23.37
CA LYS A 310 8.62 -7.99 -24.54
C LYS A 310 8.26 -7.26 -25.85
N GLN A 311 7.22 -6.42 -25.83
CA GLN A 311 6.67 -5.76 -27.01
C GLN A 311 7.44 -4.50 -27.36
N LYS A 312 7.64 -4.26 -28.68
CA LYS A 312 8.36 -3.09 -29.20
C LYS A 312 7.66 -1.79 -28.82
N GLU A 313 6.33 -1.74 -28.99
CA GLU A 313 5.50 -0.56 -28.67
C GLU A 313 5.61 -0.19 -27.17
N ALA A 314 5.76 -1.17 -26.30
CA ALA A 314 5.96 -0.92 -24.88
C ALA A 314 7.37 -0.36 -24.60
N ARG A 315 8.40 -0.76 -25.38
CA ARG A 315 9.74 -0.17 -25.29
C ARG A 315 9.77 1.27 -25.77
N GLU A 316 9.10 1.56 -26.90
CA GLU A 316 8.95 2.93 -27.44
C GLU A 316 8.32 3.88 -26.42
N LYS A 317 7.21 3.46 -25.82
CA LYS A 317 6.54 4.23 -24.77
C LYS A 317 7.39 4.43 -23.53
N LEU A 318 8.14 3.40 -23.10
CA LEU A 318 9.06 3.54 -21.96
C LEU A 318 10.18 4.54 -22.26
N LEU A 319 10.78 4.52 -23.45
CA LEU A 319 11.77 5.50 -23.82
C LEU A 319 11.22 6.93 -23.75
N SER A 320 10.02 7.16 -24.26
CA SER A 320 9.35 8.47 -24.13
C SER A 320 9.08 8.85 -22.68
N PHE A 321 8.65 7.90 -21.84
CA PHE A 321 8.44 8.13 -20.41
C PHE A 321 9.72 8.48 -19.64
N PHE A 322 10.87 8.02 -20.14
CA PHE A 322 12.21 8.34 -19.63
C PHE A 322 12.83 9.57 -20.31
N ASP A 323 12.07 10.33 -21.08
CA ASP A 323 12.53 11.49 -21.84
C ASP A 323 13.71 11.17 -22.78
N MET A 324 13.73 9.96 -23.34
CA MET A 324 14.71 9.50 -24.30
C MET A 324 14.12 9.48 -25.70
N GLU A 325 14.96 9.78 -26.70
CA GLU A 325 14.56 9.66 -28.10
C GLU A 325 14.21 8.21 -28.47
N VAL A 326 13.10 8.05 -29.19
CA VAL A 326 12.70 6.76 -29.76
C VAL A 326 13.43 6.56 -31.09
N ASN A 327 14.66 6.09 -31.01
CA ASN A 327 15.51 5.79 -32.17
C ASN A 327 16.02 4.33 -32.11
N SER A 328 16.67 3.88 -33.20
CA SER A 328 17.14 2.50 -33.31
C SER A 328 18.14 2.12 -32.21
N ALA A 329 19.04 3.00 -31.86
CA ALA A 329 20.08 2.75 -30.83
C ALA A 329 19.48 2.55 -29.45
N ASN A 330 18.53 3.42 -29.05
CA ASN A 330 17.85 3.32 -27.75
C ASN A 330 16.93 2.10 -27.68
N LEU A 331 16.25 1.75 -28.78
CA LEU A 331 15.44 0.54 -28.86
C LEU A 331 16.30 -0.73 -28.76
N GLU A 332 17.44 -0.76 -29.43
CA GLU A 332 18.40 -1.87 -29.34
C GLU A 332 18.98 -1.99 -27.91
N MET A 333 19.37 -0.88 -27.30
CA MET A 333 19.80 -0.85 -25.90
C MET A 333 18.76 -1.47 -24.97
N MET A 334 17.48 -1.05 -25.11
CA MET A 334 16.38 -1.65 -24.34
C MET A 334 16.15 -3.13 -24.64
N GLU A 335 16.39 -3.57 -25.86
CA GLU A 335 16.26 -4.98 -26.28
C GLU A 335 17.38 -5.85 -25.74
N GLN A 336 18.56 -5.32 -25.56
CA GLN A 336 19.74 -6.02 -25.02
C GLN A 336 19.71 -6.17 -23.50
N LEU A 337 18.83 -5.46 -22.78
CA LEU A 337 18.67 -5.60 -21.34
C LEU A 337 18.32 -7.05 -20.97
N GLN A 338 19.14 -7.67 -20.15
CA GLN A 338 18.95 -9.03 -19.67
C GLN A 338 18.18 -9.10 -18.34
N THR A 339 17.90 -10.29 -17.85
CA THR A 339 17.36 -10.44 -16.50
C THR A 339 18.36 -9.93 -15.47
N GLY A 340 17.91 -9.10 -14.55
CA GLY A 340 18.78 -8.41 -13.57
C GLY A 340 19.39 -7.11 -14.08
N THR A 341 19.08 -6.69 -15.32
CA THR A 341 19.47 -5.36 -15.83
C THR A 341 18.24 -4.51 -16.14
N CYS A 342 18.33 -3.20 -15.94
CA CYS A 342 17.25 -2.26 -16.20
C CYS A 342 17.78 -0.91 -16.68
N LEU A 343 16.92 -0.13 -17.32
CA LEU A 343 17.16 1.29 -17.53
C LEU A 343 16.85 2.02 -16.24
N PHE A 344 17.76 2.87 -15.79
CA PHE A 344 17.61 3.72 -14.60
C PHE A 344 17.61 5.19 -15.01
N GLN A 345 16.72 5.98 -14.40
CA GLN A 345 16.73 7.43 -14.45
C GLN A 345 16.83 7.98 -13.03
N ASP A 346 17.76 8.88 -12.81
CA ASP A 346 17.91 9.58 -11.53
C ASP A 346 17.08 10.87 -11.47
N HIS A 347 17.08 11.52 -10.30
CA HIS A 347 16.33 12.75 -10.03
C HIS A 347 16.77 13.97 -10.88
N LEU A 348 17.90 13.90 -11.56
CA LEU A 348 18.38 14.89 -12.52
C LEU A 348 17.99 14.56 -13.97
N GLY A 349 17.20 13.50 -14.18
CA GLY A 349 16.76 13.04 -15.50
C GLY A 349 17.85 12.31 -16.30
N ARG A 350 18.97 11.90 -15.66
CA ARG A 350 20.05 11.19 -16.34
C ARG A 350 19.69 9.72 -16.50
N ASN A 351 19.77 9.22 -17.72
CA ASN A 351 19.41 7.84 -18.05
C ASN A 351 20.64 6.97 -18.23
N GLN A 352 20.63 5.76 -17.63
CA GLN A 352 21.70 4.79 -17.80
C GLN A 352 21.20 3.34 -17.64
N PRO A 353 21.62 2.40 -18.50
CA PRO A 353 21.49 0.98 -18.22
C PRO A 353 22.33 0.58 -17.00
N ILE A 354 21.73 -0.15 -16.09
CA ILE A 354 22.41 -0.66 -14.89
C ILE A 354 22.19 -2.15 -14.71
N ALA A 355 23.15 -2.84 -14.09
CA ALA A 355 22.99 -4.20 -13.59
C ALA A 355 22.73 -4.15 -12.07
N ILE A 356 21.79 -4.98 -11.63
CA ILE A 356 21.49 -5.16 -10.21
C ILE A 356 22.36 -6.32 -9.74
N ASP A 357 23.44 -5.96 -9.08
CA ASP A 357 24.36 -6.92 -8.49
C ASP A 357 23.94 -7.15 -7.03
N VAL A 358 23.48 -8.36 -6.76
CA VAL A 358 23.09 -8.83 -5.43
C VAL A 358 24.18 -9.78 -4.99
N LEU A 359 25.09 -9.30 -4.19
CA LEU A 359 26.14 -10.11 -3.57
C LEU A 359 25.57 -11.20 -2.66
#